data_053ee79e11659931c6c63152127edb18
#
_entry.id   053ee79e11659931c6c63152127edb18
#
_cell.length_a   1.000
_cell.length_b   1.000
_cell.length_c   1.000
_cell.angle_alpha   90.00
_cell.angle_beta   90.00
_cell.angle_gamma   90.00
#
_symmetry.space_group_name_H-M   'P 1'
#
loop_
_entity.id
_entity.type
_entity.pdbx_description
1 polymer ?
#
loop_
_entity_poly.entity_id
_entity_poly.type
_entity_poly.pdbx_seq_one_letter_code
_entity_poly.pdbx_strand_id
1 'polypeptide(L)'
;MSNKKRIFFTGGGTGGHVFPGMSIIQKLKEFDNEIEFFWIGKKNSIEEKLIKEQNNIKFISVPCGKLRRYFSFQNFTDFFKVILGIIKSFYILKKYKPQIIYATGGFVSTPTIIASSLLKIKRITHEMDLDPGLATKINSKFANKIYISFKESEKYFKNHKNVTYTGSPIRKEFLTPNPQIIKQLTKNTNKPIVSILGGSLGANALNNLALSIKKDAESYFIHQSGKSLNNLREDNYLRRQFFNAEEMASIVKFSNIIISRAGAGAIKEFANACTCVILIPFKKGSRGDQIKNAKLLENQNACIYIDEDEILNTNILKIIKETLKDREKINSLKANIEKFNNKNSSTLIAKLLIKDIKETKFK
;
A
#
# COMPACT_ATOMS: atom_id res chain seq x y z
N MET A 1 6.49 14.93 35.74
CA MET A 1 5.67 14.31 34.69
C MET A 1 6.59 13.46 33.85
N SER A 2 6.35 12.16 33.75
CA SER A 2 7.19 11.24 32.94
C SER A 2 7.24 11.74 31.48
N ASN A 3 8.46 11.94 30.99
CA ASN A 3 8.76 12.46 29.64
C ASN A 3 8.54 11.34 28.60
N LYS A 4 7.28 10.85 28.50
CA LYS A 4 6.93 9.74 27.61
C LYS A 4 7.15 10.11 26.15
N LYS A 5 7.89 9.29 25.44
CA LYS A 5 8.07 9.42 23.98
C LYS A 5 6.75 9.07 23.28
N ARG A 6 6.25 9.96 22.42
CA ARG A 6 4.99 9.77 21.70
C ARG A 6 5.16 10.03 20.22
N ILE A 7 4.76 9.08 19.41
CA ILE A 7 4.66 9.26 17.96
C ILE A 7 3.19 9.13 17.55
N PHE A 8 2.71 10.11 16.83
CA PHE A 8 1.38 10.09 16.27
C PHE A 8 1.45 9.75 14.78
N PHE A 9 0.73 8.72 14.40
CA PHE A 9 0.50 8.35 13.00
C PHE A 9 -0.83 8.92 12.54
N THR A 10 -0.92 9.24 11.25
CA THR A 10 -2.16 9.67 10.63
C THR A 10 -2.18 9.27 9.16
N GLY A 11 -3.34 8.86 8.69
CA GLY A 11 -3.54 8.41 7.32
C GLY A 11 -4.67 7.40 7.27
N GLY A 12 -5.21 7.18 6.08
CA GLY A 12 -6.34 6.28 5.95
C GLY A 12 -7.10 6.47 4.64
N GLY A 13 -8.36 6.00 4.67
CA GLY A 13 -9.22 5.93 3.49
C GLY A 13 -9.04 4.64 2.70
N THR A 14 -7.88 4.00 2.79
CA THR A 14 -7.59 2.67 2.22
C THR A 14 -6.57 1.92 3.07
N GLY A 15 -6.53 0.59 2.95
CA GLY A 15 -5.50 -0.23 3.62
C GLY A 15 -4.07 0.12 3.18
N GLY A 16 -3.90 0.60 1.94
CA GLY A 16 -2.59 1.03 1.41
C GLY A 16 -1.92 2.14 2.20
N HIS A 17 -2.69 2.96 2.93
CA HIS A 17 -2.15 3.98 3.83
C HIS A 17 -2.03 3.51 5.29
N VAL A 18 -2.71 2.43 5.68
CA VAL A 18 -2.71 1.95 7.06
C VAL A 18 -1.60 0.93 7.31
N PHE A 19 -1.50 -0.10 6.48
CA PHE A 19 -0.53 -1.18 6.63
C PHE A 19 0.94 -0.71 6.68
N PRO A 20 1.39 0.24 5.84
CA PRO A 20 2.75 0.77 5.95
C PRO A 20 3.05 1.40 7.31
N GLY A 21 2.12 2.18 7.85
CA GLY A 21 2.27 2.78 9.18
C GLY A 21 2.33 1.73 10.29
N MET A 22 1.51 0.69 10.22
CA MET A 22 1.55 -0.43 11.17
C MET A 22 2.89 -1.16 11.13
N SER A 23 3.44 -1.40 9.93
CA SER A 23 4.76 -2.03 9.76
C SER A 23 5.89 -1.19 10.37
N ILE A 24 5.82 0.14 10.26
CA ILE A 24 6.77 1.06 10.90
C ILE A 24 6.63 1.00 12.42
N ILE A 25 5.41 1.05 12.95
CA ILE A 25 5.15 0.98 14.40
C ILE A 25 5.69 -0.33 14.98
N GLN A 26 5.47 -1.44 14.30
CA GLN A 26 6.00 -2.74 14.73
C GLN A 26 7.54 -2.69 14.82
N LYS A 27 8.19 -2.11 13.82
CA LYS A 27 9.66 -2.01 13.80
C LYS A 27 10.18 -1.01 14.84
N LEU A 28 9.46 0.08 15.10
CA LEU A 28 9.81 1.03 16.18
C LEU A 28 9.78 0.38 17.56
N LYS A 29 8.82 -0.52 17.81
CA LYS A 29 8.76 -1.26 19.08
C LYS A 29 9.94 -2.19 19.31
N GLU A 30 10.48 -2.79 18.24
CA GLU A 30 11.69 -3.60 18.35
C GLU A 30 12.90 -2.75 18.79
N PHE A 31 12.93 -1.45 18.46
CA PHE A 31 14.02 -0.54 18.83
C PHE A 31 13.81 0.17 20.17
N ASP A 32 12.57 0.49 20.51
CA ASP A 32 12.24 1.23 21.73
C ASP A 32 10.78 0.92 22.13
N ASN A 33 10.61 0.07 23.14
CA ASN A 33 9.30 -0.35 23.63
C ASN A 33 8.61 0.67 24.54
N GLU A 34 9.31 1.77 24.94
CA GLU A 34 8.75 2.85 25.76
C GLU A 34 7.95 3.86 24.94
N ILE A 35 7.98 3.80 23.60
CA ILE A 35 7.25 4.73 22.74
C ILE A 35 5.76 4.44 22.80
N GLU A 36 4.97 5.44 23.14
CA GLU A 36 3.50 5.38 23.02
C GLU A 36 3.08 5.75 21.59
N PHE A 37 2.27 4.88 20.97
CA PHE A 37 1.77 5.08 19.61
C PHE A 37 0.31 5.47 19.60
N PHE A 38 0.00 6.49 18.81
CA PHE A 38 -1.34 6.98 18.58
C PHE A 38 -1.62 7.00 17.07
N TRP A 39 -2.86 6.73 16.69
CA TRP A 39 -3.31 6.89 15.32
C TRP A 39 -4.49 7.85 15.26
N ILE A 40 -4.32 8.96 14.54
CA ILE A 40 -5.41 9.89 14.24
C ILE A 40 -6.03 9.50 12.91
N GLY A 41 -7.34 9.24 12.91
CA GLY A 41 -8.08 8.77 11.75
C GLY A 41 -9.53 9.22 11.74
N LYS A 42 -10.29 8.78 10.72
CA LYS A 42 -11.72 9.04 10.59
C LYS A 42 -12.52 7.98 11.34
N LYS A 43 -13.61 8.37 12.01
CA LYS A 43 -14.57 7.45 12.66
C LYS A 43 -15.29 6.57 11.62
N ASN A 44 -15.60 5.34 11.98
CA ASN A 44 -16.28 4.35 11.13
C ASN A 44 -15.57 4.11 9.80
N SER A 45 -14.25 3.96 9.86
CA SER A 45 -13.38 3.81 8.69
C SER A 45 -12.55 2.52 8.75
N ILE A 46 -11.90 2.20 7.65
CA ILE A 46 -11.01 1.04 7.59
C ILE A 46 -9.81 1.19 8.54
N GLU A 47 -9.25 2.40 8.67
CA GLU A 47 -8.16 2.66 9.59
C GLU A 47 -8.58 2.48 11.05
N GLU A 48 -9.79 2.90 11.43
CA GLU A 48 -10.29 2.65 12.79
C GLU A 48 -10.39 1.16 13.09
N LYS A 49 -10.95 0.39 12.15
CA LYS A 49 -11.10 -1.06 12.30
C LYS A 49 -9.74 -1.73 12.48
N LEU A 50 -8.81 -1.50 11.55
CA LEU A 50 -7.49 -2.13 11.55
C LEU A 50 -6.65 -1.74 12.76
N ILE A 51 -6.71 -0.48 13.20
CA ILE A 51 -5.92 -0.01 14.34
C ILE A 51 -6.50 -0.50 15.67
N LYS A 52 -7.82 -0.58 15.81
CA LYS A 52 -8.45 -1.12 17.04
C LYS A 52 -8.19 -2.61 17.24
N GLU A 53 -7.91 -3.36 16.19
CA GLU A 53 -7.45 -4.75 16.27
C GLU A 53 -6.03 -4.85 16.86
N GLN A 54 -5.31 -3.72 16.99
CA GLN A 54 -3.95 -3.66 17.56
C GLN A 54 -4.01 -3.18 19.02
N ASN A 55 -3.70 -4.04 19.97
CA ASN A 55 -3.78 -3.74 21.42
C ASN A 55 -2.85 -2.60 21.90
N ASN A 56 -1.99 -2.11 21.05
CA ASN A 56 -0.85 -1.27 21.43
C ASN A 56 -0.79 0.06 20.68
N ILE A 57 -1.84 0.42 19.95
CA ILE A 57 -1.98 1.70 19.25
C ILE A 57 -3.29 2.35 19.68
N LYS A 58 -3.23 3.55 20.25
CA LYS A 58 -4.42 4.28 20.67
C LYS A 58 -5.03 5.01 19.48
N PHE A 59 -6.25 4.64 19.07
CA PHE A 59 -6.96 5.32 18.01
C PHE A 59 -7.71 6.55 18.53
N ILE A 60 -7.57 7.68 17.83
CA ILE A 60 -8.30 8.93 18.12
C ILE A 60 -8.98 9.41 16.85
N SER A 61 -10.31 9.54 16.88
CA SER A 61 -11.06 9.98 15.71
C SER A 61 -11.11 11.50 15.60
N VAL A 62 -10.95 12.01 14.36
CA VAL A 62 -11.17 13.41 14.00
C VAL A 62 -12.10 13.53 12.79
N PRO A 63 -12.84 14.63 12.65
CA PRO A 63 -13.58 14.91 11.42
C PRO A 63 -12.61 15.00 10.23
N CYS A 64 -12.95 14.33 9.12
CA CYS A 64 -12.14 14.35 7.91
C CYS A 64 -13.06 14.53 6.70
N GLY A 65 -12.74 15.46 5.82
CA GLY A 65 -13.42 15.70 4.56
C GLY A 65 -12.57 15.24 3.38
N LYS A 66 -13.18 14.56 2.41
CA LYS A 66 -12.52 14.16 1.17
C LYS A 66 -12.75 15.24 0.12
N LEU A 67 -11.80 16.16 -0.05
CA LEU A 67 -11.84 17.16 -1.13
C LEU A 67 -11.71 16.46 -2.47
N ARG A 68 -12.79 16.49 -3.26
CA ARG A 68 -12.85 15.94 -4.61
C ARG A 68 -12.38 17.00 -5.61
N ARG A 69 -11.73 16.59 -6.68
CA ARG A 69 -11.23 17.49 -7.72
C ARG A 69 -12.30 17.92 -8.73
N TYR A 70 -13.49 17.34 -8.65
CA TYR A 70 -14.66 17.71 -9.44
C TYR A 70 -15.66 18.46 -8.58
N PHE A 71 -16.53 19.24 -9.22
CA PHE A 71 -17.59 19.96 -8.52
C PHE A 71 -18.54 18.96 -7.84
N SER A 72 -18.74 19.14 -6.54
CA SER A 72 -19.67 18.35 -5.74
C SER A 72 -20.12 19.17 -4.53
N PHE A 73 -21.41 19.23 -4.25
CA PHE A 73 -21.92 19.83 -3.01
C PHE A 73 -21.29 19.25 -1.74
N GLN A 74 -20.85 17.98 -1.80
CA GLN A 74 -20.13 17.37 -0.70
C GLN A 74 -18.76 18.03 -0.44
N ASN A 75 -18.16 18.70 -1.39
CA ASN A 75 -16.90 19.43 -1.16
C ASN A 75 -17.11 20.57 -0.18
N PHE A 76 -18.29 21.23 -0.20
CA PHE A 76 -18.62 22.31 0.75
C PHE A 76 -18.71 21.76 2.18
N THR A 77 -19.49 20.70 2.41
CA THR A 77 -19.57 20.06 3.73
C THR A 77 -18.24 19.47 4.17
N ASP A 78 -17.48 18.88 3.25
CA ASP A 78 -16.19 18.27 3.54
C ASP A 78 -15.12 19.31 3.87
N PHE A 79 -15.21 20.55 3.32
CA PHE A 79 -14.37 21.66 3.70
C PHE A 79 -14.55 22.03 5.18
N PHE A 80 -15.78 22.17 5.66
CA PHE A 80 -16.04 22.40 7.08
C PHE A 80 -15.55 21.26 7.97
N LYS A 81 -15.70 19.99 7.52
CA LYS A 81 -15.13 18.85 8.26
C LYS A 81 -13.60 18.93 8.36
N VAL A 82 -12.92 19.43 7.33
CA VAL A 82 -11.46 19.66 7.38
C VAL A 82 -11.11 20.68 8.44
N ILE A 83 -11.82 21.82 8.49
CA ILE A 83 -11.60 22.87 9.50
C ILE A 83 -11.83 22.33 10.92
N LEU A 84 -12.97 21.67 11.15
CA LEU A 84 -13.25 21.04 12.44
C LEU A 84 -12.21 19.97 12.81
N GLY A 85 -11.70 19.25 11.80
CA GLY A 85 -10.62 18.29 11.96
C GLY A 85 -9.31 18.93 12.39
N ILE A 86 -8.96 20.10 11.82
CA ILE A 86 -7.78 20.88 12.20
C ILE A 86 -7.90 21.34 13.66
N ILE A 87 -9.05 21.94 14.02
CA ILE A 87 -9.32 22.41 15.39
C ILE A 87 -9.21 21.26 16.39
N LYS A 88 -9.90 20.14 16.14
CA LYS A 88 -9.87 18.98 17.01
C LYS A 88 -8.46 18.38 17.12
N SER A 89 -7.75 18.26 16.01
CA SER A 89 -6.36 17.80 15.99
C SER A 89 -5.46 18.72 16.81
N PHE A 90 -5.63 20.04 16.71
CA PHE A 90 -4.86 21.01 17.48
C PHE A 90 -4.99 20.77 18.99
N TYR A 91 -6.20 20.61 19.50
CA TYR A 91 -6.42 20.35 20.93
C TYR A 91 -5.85 18.99 21.37
N ILE A 92 -6.00 17.95 20.54
CA ILE A 92 -5.42 16.64 20.79
C ILE A 92 -3.88 16.75 20.89
N LEU A 93 -3.26 17.36 19.89
CA LEU A 93 -1.80 17.49 19.84
C LEU A 93 -1.27 18.37 20.97
N LYS A 94 -1.97 19.44 21.35
CA LYS A 94 -1.62 20.28 22.50
C LYS A 94 -1.71 19.51 23.82
N LYS A 95 -2.69 18.60 23.97
CA LYS A 95 -2.87 17.75 25.16
C LYS A 95 -1.77 16.69 25.29
N TYR A 96 -1.49 15.98 24.19
CA TYR A 96 -0.60 14.81 24.22
C TYR A 96 0.87 15.14 23.97
N LYS A 97 1.18 16.30 23.38
CA LYS A 97 2.53 16.80 23.06
C LYS A 97 3.43 15.75 22.40
N PRO A 98 3.07 15.19 21.24
CA PRO A 98 3.89 14.20 20.56
C PRO A 98 5.19 14.85 20.03
N GLN A 99 6.27 14.08 19.96
CA GLN A 99 7.54 14.51 19.37
C GLN A 99 7.46 14.54 17.85
N ILE A 100 6.73 13.60 17.27
CA ILE A 100 6.65 13.43 15.81
C ILE A 100 5.21 13.12 15.40
N ILE A 101 4.79 13.72 14.26
CA ILE A 101 3.62 13.32 13.48
C ILE A 101 4.12 12.65 12.20
N TYR A 102 3.67 11.43 11.96
CA TYR A 102 3.97 10.68 10.75
C TYR A 102 2.71 10.45 9.93
N ALA A 103 2.64 11.06 8.75
CA ALA A 103 1.51 10.92 7.83
C ALA A 103 1.81 9.91 6.74
N THR A 104 1.02 8.85 6.67
CA THR A 104 1.10 7.80 5.64
C THR A 104 0.32 8.14 4.37
N GLY A 105 -0.30 9.33 4.31
CA GLY A 105 -1.08 9.78 3.16
C GLY A 105 -2.59 9.61 3.32
N GLY A 106 -3.31 9.90 2.21
CA GLY A 106 -4.76 9.97 2.19
C GLY A 106 -5.31 11.27 2.80
N PHE A 107 -6.55 11.63 2.41
CA PHE A 107 -7.21 12.88 2.85
C PHE A 107 -7.37 12.99 4.38
N VAL A 108 -7.32 11.87 5.07
CA VAL A 108 -7.45 11.77 6.54
C VAL A 108 -6.28 12.43 7.26
N SER A 109 -5.09 12.47 6.66
CA SER A 109 -3.88 12.99 7.29
C SER A 109 -3.78 14.52 7.29
N THR A 110 -4.43 15.19 6.36
CA THR A 110 -4.26 16.63 6.12
C THR A 110 -4.63 17.51 7.32
N PRO A 111 -5.77 17.31 8.02
CA PRO A 111 -6.10 18.11 9.18
C PRO A 111 -5.03 18.06 10.29
N THR A 112 -4.51 16.86 10.54
CA THR A 112 -3.49 16.62 11.58
C THR A 112 -2.15 17.26 11.22
N ILE A 113 -1.73 17.18 9.96
CA ILE A 113 -0.48 17.81 9.49
C ILE A 113 -0.56 19.34 9.61
N ILE A 114 -1.69 19.94 9.21
CA ILE A 114 -1.88 21.39 9.36
C ILE A 114 -1.86 21.80 10.83
N ALA A 115 -2.62 21.11 11.69
CA ALA A 115 -2.66 21.39 13.12
C ALA A 115 -1.27 21.27 13.79
N SER A 116 -0.50 20.25 13.41
CA SER A 116 0.86 20.06 13.93
C SER A 116 1.83 21.15 13.47
N SER A 117 1.57 21.75 12.30
CA SER A 117 2.34 22.90 11.82
C SER A 117 2.17 24.12 12.73
N LEU A 118 0.95 24.42 13.13
CA LEU A 118 0.62 25.51 14.04
C LEU A 118 1.30 25.34 15.41
N LEU A 119 1.45 24.09 15.87
CA LEU A 119 2.10 23.77 17.14
C LEU A 119 3.61 23.56 17.01
N LYS A 120 4.20 23.76 15.82
CA LYS A 120 5.62 23.56 15.52
C LYS A 120 6.14 22.15 15.87
N ILE A 121 5.26 21.13 15.90
CA ILE A 121 5.63 19.73 16.10
C ILE A 121 6.32 19.22 14.84
N LYS A 122 7.36 18.38 15.00
CA LYS A 122 8.06 17.73 13.89
C LYS A 122 7.08 16.83 13.12
N ARG A 123 6.97 17.01 11.81
CA ARG A 123 6.00 16.33 10.95
C ARG A 123 6.63 15.82 9.67
N ILE A 124 6.30 14.59 9.35
CA ILE A 124 6.81 13.87 8.20
C ILE A 124 5.61 13.41 7.39
N THR A 125 5.63 13.60 6.08
CA THR A 125 4.66 13.00 5.16
C THR A 125 5.36 11.97 4.29
N HIS A 126 4.71 10.82 4.07
CA HIS A 126 5.21 9.76 3.22
C HIS A 126 4.30 9.60 2.00
N GLU A 127 4.86 9.77 0.80
CA GLU A 127 4.15 9.47 -0.45
C GLU A 127 4.37 8.01 -0.82
N MET A 128 3.27 7.27 -0.92
CA MET A 128 3.27 5.84 -1.21
C MET A 128 3.14 5.55 -2.72
N ASP A 129 2.55 6.48 -3.48
CA ASP A 129 2.33 6.37 -4.92
C ASP A 129 3.46 7.03 -5.73
N LEU A 130 3.54 6.68 -7.01
CA LEU A 130 4.49 7.31 -7.94
C LEU A 130 4.14 8.79 -8.16
N ASP A 131 2.86 9.11 -8.34
CA ASP A 131 2.35 10.48 -8.53
C ASP A 131 1.63 10.96 -7.27
N PRO A 132 2.13 12.03 -6.62
CA PRO A 132 1.60 12.46 -5.34
C PRO A 132 0.12 12.80 -5.38
N GLY A 133 -0.61 12.25 -4.40
CA GLY A 133 -1.99 12.58 -4.15
C GLY A 133 -2.19 14.04 -3.74
N LEU A 134 -3.44 14.56 -3.87
CA LEU A 134 -3.76 15.92 -3.42
C LEU A 134 -3.44 16.12 -1.93
N ALA A 135 -3.72 15.12 -1.11
CA ALA A 135 -3.40 15.18 0.31
C ALA A 135 -1.89 15.33 0.54
N THR A 136 -1.06 14.54 -0.15
CA THR A 136 0.40 14.67 -0.02
C THR A 136 0.90 16.01 -0.58
N LYS A 137 0.33 16.50 -1.68
CA LYS A 137 0.67 17.85 -2.23
C LYS A 137 0.36 18.97 -1.25
N ILE A 138 -0.72 18.83 -0.47
CA ILE A 138 -1.03 19.79 0.60
C ILE A 138 -0.09 19.58 1.78
N ASN A 139 0.04 18.35 2.26
CA ASN A 139 0.86 18.01 3.41
C ASN A 139 2.33 18.39 3.23
N SER A 140 2.88 18.25 2.02
CA SER A 140 4.28 18.60 1.72
C SER A 140 4.60 20.08 1.95
N LYS A 141 3.62 20.97 1.80
CA LYS A 141 3.81 22.42 2.08
C LYS A 141 4.02 22.70 3.58
N PHE A 142 3.57 21.81 4.45
CA PHE A 142 3.66 21.94 5.90
C PHE A 142 4.66 20.95 6.52
N ALA A 143 5.09 19.92 5.81
CA ALA A 143 5.99 18.89 6.33
C ALA A 143 7.41 19.43 6.55
N ASN A 144 8.10 18.88 7.56
CA ASN A 144 9.53 19.12 7.75
C ASN A 144 10.39 18.18 6.89
N LYS A 145 9.87 16.97 6.65
CA LYS A 145 10.50 15.96 5.80
C LYS A 145 9.45 15.27 4.93
N ILE A 146 9.84 14.89 3.73
CA ILE A 146 9.03 14.08 2.83
C ILE A 146 9.76 12.77 2.59
N TYR A 147 9.11 11.65 2.88
CA TYR A 147 9.57 10.34 2.48
C TYR A 147 8.83 9.91 1.21
N ILE A 148 9.52 9.23 0.31
CA ILE A 148 8.98 8.75 -0.96
C ILE A 148 9.24 7.27 -1.14
N SER A 149 8.22 6.57 -1.68
CA SER A 149 8.28 5.13 -1.95
C SER A 149 8.87 4.80 -3.32
N PHE A 150 8.81 5.72 -4.27
CA PHE A 150 9.41 5.62 -5.59
C PHE A 150 10.44 6.72 -5.76
N LYS A 151 11.64 6.38 -6.23
CA LYS A 151 12.71 7.35 -6.46
C LYS A 151 12.27 8.41 -7.50
N GLU A 152 11.52 7.99 -8.49
CA GLU A 152 10.98 8.83 -9.56
C GLU A 152 9.98 9.88 -9.07
N SER A 153 9.45 9.74 -7.84
CA SER A 153 8.55 10.73 -7.22
C SER A 153 9.29 11.98 -6.75
N GLU A 154 10.62 11.96 -6.63
CA GLU A 154 11.44 13.10 -6.18
C GLU A 154 11.21 14.35 -7.03
N LYS A 155 10.99 14.17 -8.34
CA LYS A 155 10.71 15.26 -9.29
C LYS A 155 9.51 16.15 -8.91
N TYR A 156 8.56 15.62 -8.13
CA TYR A 156 7.38 16.37 -7.69
C TYR A 156 7.64 17.24 -6.46
N PHE A 157 8.77 17.06 -5.80
CA PHE A 157 9.13 17.72 -4.55
C PHE A 157 10.43 18.54 -4.63
N LYS A 158 10.83 18.95 -5.85
CA LYS A 158 12.10 19.67 -6.12
C LYS A 158 12.32 20.90 -5.24
N ASN A 159 11.22 21.57 -4.84
CA ASN A 159 11.28 22.78 -4.01
C ASN A 159 11.31 22.47 -2.49
N HIS A 160 11.30 21.20 -2.10
CA HIS A 160 11.36 20.81 -0.69
C HIS A 160 12.78 20.35 -0.31
N LYS A 161 13.36 21.00 0.71
CA LYS A 161 14.78 20.78 1.09
C LYS A 161 15.09 19.37 1.62
N ASN A 162 14.09 18.66 2.17
CA ASN A 162 14.28 17.40 2.88
C ASN A 162 13.38 16.30 2.28
N VAL A 163 13.74 15.80 1.10
CA VAL A 163 13.13 14.64 0.47
C VAL A 163 14.05 13.44 0.64
N THR A 164 13.51 12.30 1.05
CA THR A 164 14.29 11.07 1.27
C THR A 164 13.59 9.89 0.63
N TYR A 165 14.28 9.17 -0.25
CA TYR A 165 13.82 7.89 -0.75
C TYR A 165 13.99 6.83 0.35
N THR A 166 12.87 6.32 0.86
CA THR A 166 12.86 5.29 1.90
C THR A 166 12.31 3.97 1.39
N GLY A 167 11.70 3.96 0.21
CA GLY A 167 10.88 2.85 -0.23
C GLY A 167 9.56 2.79 0.55
N SER A 168 8.78 1.74 0.32
CA SER A 168 7.50 1.51 0.98
C SER A 168 7.63 0.41 2.03
N PRO A 169 7.19 0.63 3.27
CA PRO A 169 7.09 -0.42 4.27
C PRO A 169 6.18 -1.55 3.81
N ILE A 170 6.62 -2.78 3.99
CA ILE A 170 5.91 -3.98 3.59
C ILE A 170 5.39 -4.70 4.83
N ARG A 171 4.24 -5.33 4.73
CA ARG A 171 3.68 -6.15 5.81
C ARG A 171 4.62 -7.29 6.17
N LYS A 172 4.73 -7.62 7.46
CA LYS A 172 5.67 -8.65 7.98
C LYS A 172 5.50 -10.02 7.31
N GLU A 173 4.27 -10.40 7.01
CA GLU A 173 3.92 -11.68 6.39
C GLU A 173 4.63 -11.86 5.03
N PHE A 174 4.84 -10.77 4.28
CA PHE A 174 5.56 -10.78 3.01
C PHE A 174 7.08 -10.90 3.15
N LEU A 175 7.63 -10.71 4.36
CA LEU A 175 9.05 -10.91 4.61
C LEU A 175 9.38 -12.39 4.88
N THR A 176 8.41 -13.14 5.40
CA THR A 176 8.58 -14.57 5.77
C THR A 176 7.40 -15.41 5.27
N PRO A 177 7.18 -15.50 3.94
CA PRO A 177 6.09 -16.29 3.38
C PRO A 177 6.29 -17.78 3.66
N ASN A 178 5.19 -18.50 3.97
CA ASN A 178 5.22 -19.90 4.35
C ASN A 178 4.92 -20.82 3.15
N PRO A 179 5.87 -21.69 2.71
CA PRO A 179 5.66 -22.58 1.57
C PRO A 179 4.60 -23.67 1.83
N GLN A 180 4.29 -24.01 3.08
CA GLN A 180 3.26 -25.00 3.37
C GLN A 180 1.86 -24.49 3.05
N ILE A 181 1.64 -23.17 3.19
CA ILE A 181 0.34 -22.57 2.87
C ILE A 181 0.02 -22.72 1.38
N ILE A 182 0.97 -22.41 0.48
CA ILE A 182 0.70 -22.55 -0.95
C ILE A 182 0.47 -24.01 -1.36
N LYS A 183 1.20 -24.96 -0.76
CA LYS A 183 0.97 -26.40 -0.97
C LYS A 183 -0.43 -26.80 -0.57
N GLN A 184 -0.93 -26.35 0.58
CA GLN A 184 -2.31 -26.63 1.03
C GLN A 184 -3.36 -25.99 0.11
N LEU A 185 -3.13 -24.73 -0.30
CA LEU A 185 -4.04 -24.03 -1.21
C LEU A 185 -4.16 -24.74 -2.57
N THR A 186 -3.08 -25.31 -3.05
CA THR A 186 -2.99 -25.95 -4.37
C THR A 186 -3.08 -27.49 -4.32
N LYS A 187 -3.36 -28.09 -3.18
CA LYS A 187 -3.38 -29.56 -2.99
C LYS A 187 -2.09 -30.24 -3.47
N ASN A 188 -0.94 -29.63 -3.18
CA ASN A 188 0.38 -30.12 -3.59
C ASN A 188 0.54 -30.33 -5.11
N THR A 189 -0.06 -29.49 -5.92
CA THR A 189 0.06 -29.62 -7.38
C THR A 189 1.51 -29.43 -7.85
N ASN A 190 1.90 -30.17 -8.90
CA ASN A 190 3.14 -29.94 -9.64
C ASN A 190 2.97 -28.98 -10.82
N LYS A 191 1.75 -28.52 -11.09
CA LYS A 191 1.47 -27.59 -12.18
C LYS A 191 1.97 -26.19 -11.85
N PRO A 192 2.36 -25.38 -12.85
CA PRO A 192 2.62 -23.96 -12.64
C PRO A 192 1.44 -23.24 -12.00
N ILE A 193 1.70 -22.42 -11.01
CA ILE A 193 0.67 -21.65 -10.30
C ILE A 193 0.55 -20.27 -10.94
N VAL A 194 -0.65 -19.95 -11.43
CA VAL A 194 -1.01 -18.63 -11.97
C VAL A 194 -2.05 -18.00 -11.06
N SER A 195 -1.72 -16.86 -10.47
CA SER A 195 -2.63 -16.18 -9.54
C SER A 195 -3.23 -14.92 -10.15
N ILE A 196 -4.56 -14.78 -10.04
CA ILE A 196 -5.31 -13.60 -10.51
C ILE A 196 -5.81 -12.83 -9.28
N LEU A 197 -5.28 -11.61 -9.08
CA LEU A 197 -5.47 -10.83 -7.87
C LEU A 197 -6.18 -9.50 -8.18
N GLY A 198 -7.49 -9.47 -7.99
CA GLY A 198 -8.35 -8.30 -8.25
C GLY A 198 -8.32 -7.21 -7.17
N GLY A 199 -7.51 -7.40 -6.09
CA GLY A 199 -7.51 -6.53 -4.92
C GLY A 199 -8.71 -6.74 -3.98
N SER A 200 -8.80 -5.92 -2.92
CA SER A 200 -9.81 -6.10 -1.85
C SER A 200 -11.25 -5.82 -2.30
N LEU A 201 -11.45 -5.00 -3.29
CA LEU A 201 -12.78 -4.69 -3.84
C LEU A 201 -13.19 -5.65 -4.97
N GLY A 202 -12.25 -6.44 -5.48
CA GLY A 202 -12.43 -7.20 -6.71
C GLY A 202 -12.29 -6.34 -7.96
N ALA A 203 -12.17 -6.97 -9.12
CA ALA A 203 -12.07 -6.32 -10.41
C ALA A 203 -12.82 -7.14 -11.46
N ASN A 204 -13.95 -6.65 -11.94
CA ASN A 204 -14.81 -7.41 -12.87
C ASN A 204 -14.04 -7.88 -14.11
N ALA A 205 -13.18 -7.05 -14.68
CA ALA A 205 -12.37 -7.45 -15.85
C ALA A 205 -11.44 -8.64 -15.53
N LEU A 206 -10.77 -8.62 -14.36
CA LEU A 206 -9.93 -9.74 -13.92
C LEU A 206 -10.75 -10.97 -13.54
N ASN A 207 -11.93 -10.78 -12.95
CA ASN A 207 -12.84 -11.88 -12.64
C ASN A 207 -13.31 -12.59 -13.93
N ASN A 208 -13.70 -11.82 -14.95
CA ASN A 208 -14.10 -12.37 -16.24
C ASN A 208 -12.93 -13.09 -16.94
N LEU A 209 -11.74 -12.50 -16.91
CA LEU A 209 -10.53 -13.15 -17.40
C LEU A 209 -10.26 -14.47 -16.67
N ALA A 210 -10.31 -14.49 -15.34
CA ALA A 210 -10.11 -15.71 -14.58
C ALA A 210 -11.09 -16.82 -14.97
N LEU A 211 -12.36 -16.46 -15.19
CA LEU A 211 -13.39 -17.41 -15.62
C LEU A 211 -13.17 -17.94 -17.03
N SER A 212 -12.62 -17.13 -17.95
CA SER A 212 -12.36 -17.57 -19.33
C SER A 212 -11.17 -18.53 -19.43
N ILE A 213 -10.15 -18.41 -18.55
CA ILE A 213 -8.94 -19.23 -18.60
C ILE A 213 -8.93 -20.41 -17.61
N LYS A 214 -9.84 -20.47 -16.64
CA LYS A 214 -9.84 -21.47 -15.56
C LYS A 214 -9.89 -22.94 -16.00
N LYS A 215 -10.34 -23.19 -17.24
CA LYS A 215 -10.45 -24.55 -17.80
C LYS A 215 -9.12 -25.10 -18.34
N ASP A 216 -8.07 -24.26 -18.40
CA ASP A 216 -6.76 -24.75 -18.86
C ASP A 216 -6.21 -25.79 -17.87
N ALA A 217 -5.85 -26.96 -18.41
CA ALA A 217 -5.42 -28.08 -17.59
C ALA A 217 -3.91 -28.07 -17.26
N GLU A 218 -3.13 -27.20 -17.94
CA GLU A 218 -1.68 -27.17 -17.77
C GLU A 218 -1.23 -26.34 -16.55
N SER A 219 -2.12 -25.46 -16.02
CA SER A 219 -1.84 -24.57 -14.91
C SER A 219 -2.82 -24.77 -13.75
N TYR A 220 -2.39 -24.41 -12.54
CA TYR A 220 -3.26 -24.28 -11.37
C TYR A 220 -3.55 -22.80 -11.13
N PHE A 221 -4.83 -22.43 -11.07
CA PHE A 221 -5.24 -21.04 -10.92
C PHE A 221 -5.69 -20.71 -9.50
N ILE A 222 -5.15 -19.65 -8.92
CA ILE A 222 -5.62 -19.05 -7.66
C ILE A 222 -6.24 -17.69 -7.98
N HIS A 223 -7.51 -17.50 -7.58
CA HIS A 223 -8.24 -16.27 -7.90
C HIS A 223 -8.80 -15.59 -6.66
N GLN A 224 -8.36 -14.34 -6.40
CA GLN A 224 -9.02 -13.46 -5.44
C GLN A 224 -10.03 -12.56 -6.16
N SER A 225 -11.32 -12.87 -5.98
CA SER A 225 -12.42 -12.22 -6.72
C SER A 225 -12.99 -10.97 -6.04
N GLY A 226 -12.63 -10.69 -4.77
CA GLY A 226 -13.37 -9.74 -3.95
C GLY A 226 -14.80 -10.25 -3.67
N LYS A 227 -15.69 -9.35 -3.28
CA LYS A 227 -17.07 -9.70 -2.92
C LYS A 227 -17.97 -10.06 -4.13
N SER A 228 -17.47 -9.91 -5.35
CA SER A 228 -18.29 -10.06 -6.57
C SER A 228 -18.69 -11.49 -6.89
N LEU A 229 -17.90 -12.48 -6.43
CA LEU A 229 -18.12 -13.89 -6.71
C LEU A 229 -17.97 -14.73 -5.46
N ASN A 230 -18.75 -15.81 -5.36
CA ASN A 230 -18.64 -16.74 -4.23
C ASN A 230 -17.37 -17.57 -4.29
N ASN A 231 -16.98 -18.14 -3.15
CA ASN A 231 -15.88 -19.09 -3.08
C ASN A 231 -16.18 -20.33 -3.93
N LEU A 232 -15.15 -20.83 -4.60
CA LEU A 232 -15.24 -22.02 -5.45
C LEU A 232 -13.90 -22.76 -5.45
N ARG A 233 -13.95 -24.08 -5.44
CA ARG A 233 -12.79 -24.95 -5.62
C ARG A 233 -13.11 -26.02 -6.64
N GLU A 234 -12.32 -26.07 -7.70
CA GLU A 234 -12.31 -27.12 -8.74
C GLU A 234 -10.91 -27.76 -8.78
N ASP A 235 -10.69 -28.76 -9.64
CA ASP A 235 -9.41 -29.49 -9.64
C ASP A 235 -8.18 -28.60 -9.83
N ASN A 236 -8.22 -27.69 -10.81
CA ASN A 236 -7.12 -26.77 -11.12
C ASN A 236 -7.43 -25.31 -10.78
N TYR A 237 -8.48 -25.04 -9.99
CA TYR A 237 -8.93 -23.68 -9.75
C TYR A 237 -9.43 -23.50 -8.32
N LEU A 238 -8.81 -22.52 -7.62
CA LEU A 238 -9.24 -22.06 -6.31
C LEU A 238 -9.65 -20.60 -6.40
N ARG A 239 -10.92 -20.29 -6.13
CA ARG A 239 -11.42 -18.92 -6.00
C ARG A 239 -11.86 -18.65 -4.58
N ARG A 240 -11.39 -17.54 -4.02
CA ARG A 240 -11.89 -16.99 -2.76
C ARG A 240 -12.14 -15.50 -2.88
N GLN A 241 -13.09 -15.01 -2.11
CA GLN A 241 -13.34 -13.56 -2.02
C GLN A 241 -12.11 -12.85 -1.45
N PHE A 242 -11.49 -13.42 -0.41
CA PHE A 242 -10.30 -12.88 0.24
C PHE A 242 -9.38 -14.00 0.68
N PHE A 243 -8.09 -13.73 0.63
CA PHE A 243 -7.05 -14.47 1.30
C PHE A 243 -6.54 -13.63 2.48
N ASN A 244 -6.23 -14.25 3.60
CA ASN A 244 -5.60 -13.57 4.73
C ASN A 244 -4.17 -13.11 4.38
N ALA A 245 -3.50 -12.39 5.29
CA ALA A 245 -2.20 -11.80 4.99
C ALA A 245 -1.10 -12.85 4.73
N GLU A 246 -1.10 -13.97 5.47
CA GLU A 246 -0.13 -15.06 5.32
C GLU A 246 -0.37 -15.86 4.03
N GLU A 247 -1.64 -16.14 3.71
CA GLU A 247 -2.03 -16.78 2.46
C GLU A 247 -1.64 -15.91 1.26
N MET A 248 -1.93 -14.60 1.32
CA MET A 248 -1.59 -13.67 0.25
C MET A 248 -0.07 -13.56 0.06
N ALA A 249 0.70 -13.48 1.14
CA ALA A 249 2.16 -13.46 1.07
C ALA A 249 2.71 -14.73 0.42
N SER A 250 2.15 -15.88 0.76
CA SER A 250 2.55 -17.18 0.19
C SER A 250 2.13 -17.30 -1.28
N ILE A 251 0.92 -16.85 -1.64
CA ILE A 251 0.47 -16.79 -3.04
C ILE A 251 1.42 -15.91 -3.86
N VAL A 252 1.71 -14.70 -3.39
CA VAL A 252 2.58 -13.76 -4.11
C VAL A 252 3.99 -14.31 -4.27
N LYS A 253 4.54 -14.97 -3.25
CA LYS A 253 5.91 -15.52 -3.31
C LYS A 253 6.04 -16.74 -4.20
N PHE A 254 5.07 -17.64 -4.17
CA PHE A 254 5.23 -18.96 -4.77
C PHE A 254 4.44 -19.15 -6.08
N SER A 255 3.70 -18.15 -6.55
CA SER A 255 3.13 -18.16 -7.90
C SER A 255 4.22 -18.01 -8.97
N ASN A 256 4.08 -18.76 -10.06
CA ASN A 256 4.94 -18.63 -11.24
C ASN A 256 4.66 -17.33 -11.99
N ILE A 257 3.37 -16.98 -12.11
CA ILE A 257 2.90 -15.72 -12.71
C ILE A 257 1.77 -15.15 -11.86
N ILE A 258 1.77 -13.83 -11.69
CA ILE A 258 0.65 -13.09 -11.09
C ILE A 258 0.04 -12.16 -12.13
N ILE A 259 -1.27 -12.21 -12.28
CA ILE A 259 -2.05 -11.25 -13.04
C ILE A 259 -2.74 -10.33 -12.06
N SER A 260 -2.48 -9.03 -12.12
CA SER A 260 -3.00 -8.11 -11.11
C SER A 260 -3.22 -6.69 -11.63
N ARG A 261 -3.93 -5.89 -10.83
CA ARG A 261 -3.93 -4.43 -10.93
C ARG A 261 -2.58 -3.85 -10.51
N ALA A 262 -2.26 -2.67 -11.04
CA ALA A 262 -0.99 -1.98 -10.78
C ALA A 262 -1.08 -0.98 -9.60
N GLY A 263 -1.65 -1.40 -8.48
CA GLY A 263 -1.64 -0.60 -7.25
C GLY A 263 -0.24 -0.51 -6.64
N ALA A 264 0.17 0.65 -6.14
CA ALA A 264 1.52 0.88 -5.62
C ALA A 264 1.91 -0.11 -4.50
N GLY A 265 0.99 -0.40 -3.57
CA GLY A 265 1.22 -1.38 -2.51
C GLY A 265 1.46 -2.78 -3.05
N ALA A 266 0.64 -3.24 -4.00
CA ALA A 266 0.78 -4.56 -4.62
C ALA A 266 2.12 -4.67 -5.37
N ILE A 267 2.51 -3.65 -6.13
CA ILE A 267 3.80 -3.61 -6.83
C ILE A 267 4.97 -3.82 -5.86
N LYS A 268 4.93 -3.18 -4.69
CA LYS A 268 5.99 -3.34 -3.67
C LYS A 268 6.02 -4.74 -3.08
N GLU A 269 4.85 -5.36 -2.89
CA GLU A 269 4.74 -6.76 -2.45
C GLU A 269 5.28 -7.71 -3.53
N PHE A 270 4.97 -7.48 -4.80
CA PHE A 270 5.52 -8.25 -5.94
C PHE A 270 7.03 -8.08 -6.08
N ALA A 271 7.53 -6.86 -5.93
CA ALA A 271 8.95 -6.56 -5.97
C ALA A 271 9.71 -7.26 -4.82
N ASN A 272 9.14 -7.26 -3.60
CA ASN A 272 9.72 -7.98 -2.47
C ASN A 272 9.77 -9.49 -2.68
N ALA A 273 8.76 -10.04 -3.31
CA ALA A 273 8.68 -11.47 -3.61
C ALA A 273 9.51 -11.88 -4.83
N CYS A 274 9.99 -10.92 -5.64
CA CYS A 274 10.66 -11.15 -6.92
C CYS A 274 9.78 -12.01 -7.84
N THR A 275 8.53 -11.59 -8.07
CA THR A 275 7.53 -12.39 -8.79
C THR A 275 7.36 -11.89 -10.22
N CYS A 276 7.18 -12.80 -11.17
CA CYS A 276 6.80 -12.47 -12.53
C CYS A 276 5.34 -11.97 -12.56
N VAL A 277 5.11 -10.76 -13.09
CA VAL A 277 3.79 -10.13 -13.06
C VAL A 277 3.32 -9.69 -14.45
N ILE A 278 2.03 -9.93 -14.70
CA ILE A 278 1.27 -9.35 -15.80
C ILE A 278 0.37 -8.28 -15.18
N LEU A 279 0.60 -7.03 -15.51
CA LEU A 279 -0.14 -5.91 -14.95
C LEU A 279 -1.23 -5.43 -15.90
N ILE A 280 -2.45 -5.41 -15.40
CA ILE A 280 -3.64 -4.90 -16.09
C ILE A 280 -4.18 -3.74 -15.26
N PRO A 281 -3.69 -2.50 -15.49
CA PRO A 281 -4.03 -1.35 -14.66
C PRO A 281 -5.50 -0.95 -14.82
N PHE A 282 -6.13 -0.50 -13.74
CA PHE A 282 -7.49 0.03 -13.77
C PHE A 282 -7.51 1.42 -14.41
N LYS A 283 -8.20 1.55 -15.56
CA LYS A 283 -8.22 2.75 -16.39
C LYS A 283 -9.15 3.83 -15.85
N LYS A 284 -10.35 3.43 -15.40
CA LYS A 284 -11.40 4.35 -14.91
C LYS A 284 -11.21 4.83 -13.47
N GLY A 285 -10.19 4.34 -12.77
CA GLY A 285 -9.87 4.73 -11.39
C GLY A 285 -9.03 5.99 -11.35
N SER A 286 -9.18 6.73 -10.27
CA SER A 286 -8.45 7.95 -9.89
C SER A 286 -7.27 8.35 -10.76
N ARG A 287 -7.13 9.35 -11.47
CA ARG A 287 -5.93 10.02 -12.05
C ARG A 287 -5.02 9.19 -12.97
N GLY A 288 -5.35 7.93 -13.28
CA GLY A 288 -4.46 7.04 -14.05
C GLY A 288 -3.20 6.59 -13.29
N ASP A 289 -3.22 6.64 -11.97
CA ASP A 289 -2.05 6.27 -11.14
C ASP A 289 -1.58 4.85 -11.45
N GLN A 290 -2.51 3.90 -11.62
CA GLN A 290 -2.16 2.51 -11.94
C GLN A 290 -1.53 2.38 -13.32
N ILE A 291 -1.98 3.16 -14.32
CA ILE A 291 -1.37 3.17 -15.65
C ILE A 291 0.07 3.66 -15.56
N LYS A 292 0.31 4.77 -14.82
CA LYS A 292 1.66 5.30 -14.62
C LYS A 292 2.57 4.30 -13.90
N ASN A 293 2.06 3.63 -12.89
CA ASN A 293 2.79 2.59 -12.17
C ASN A 293 3.17 1.43 -13.11
N ALA A 294 2.20 0.92 -13.88
CA ALA A 294 2.45 -0.20 -14.80
C ALA A 294 3.42 0.19 -15.92
N LYS A 295 3.28 1.39 -16.49
CA LYS A 295 4.20 1.90 -17.53
C LYS A 295 5.61 2.11 -16.99
N LEU A 296 5.77 2.53 -15.73
CA LEU A 296 7.09 2.62 -15.10
C LEU A 296 7.77 1.23 -15.06
N LEU A 297 7.03 0.18 -14.67
CA LEU A 297 7.58 -1.17 -14.63
C LEU A 297 7.83 -1.73 -16.04
N GLU A 298 6.92 -1.50 -16.98
CA GLU A 298 7.08 -1.90 -18.38
C GLU A 298 8.35 -1.31 -19.00
N ASN A 299 8.58 0.00 -18.84
CA ASN A 299 9.77 0.70 -19.34
C ASN A 299 11.08 0.18 -18.73
N GLN A 300 11.01 -0.49 -17.58
CA GLN A 300 12.15 -1.15 -16.93
C GLN A 300 12.20 -2.66 -17.20
N ASN A 301 11.37 -3.17 -18.11
CA ASN A 301 11.20 -4.62 -18.37
C ASN A 301 10.95 -5.41 -17.08
N ALA A 302 10.18 -4.84 -16.14
CA ALA A 302 9.87 -5.43 -14.84
C ALA A 302 8.47 -6.06 -14.77
N CYS A 303 7.68 -5.96 -15.81
CA CYS A 303 6.37 -6.61 -15.94
C CYS A 303 6.00 -6.80 -17.42
N ILE A 304 4.98 -7.62 -17.64
CA ILE A 304 4.21 -7.63 -18.89
C ILE A 304 3.02 -6.70 -18.69
N TYR A 305 2.88 -5.67 -19.52
CA TYR A 305 1.76 -4.74 -19.48
C TYR A 305 0.69 -5.14 -20.46
N ILE A 306 -0.57 -5.14 -20.03
CA ILE A 306 -1.74 -5.31 -20.91
C ILE A 306 -2.74 -4.19 -20.60
N ASP A 307 -3.18 -3.47 -21.61
CA ASP A 307 -4.23 -2.46 -21.44
C ASP A 307 -5.57 -3.12 -21.07
N GLU A 308 -6.32 -2.52 -20.14
CA GLU A 308 -7.60 -3.09 -19.69
C GLU A 308 -8.61 -3.22 -20.86
N ASP A 309 -8.60 -2.30 -21.84
CA ASP A 309 -9.49 -2.34 -22.98
C ASP A 309 -9.10 -3.45 -23.98
N GLU A 310 -7.85 -3.91 -23.95
CA GLU A 310 -7.35 -4.97 -24.83
C GLU A 310 -7.51 -6.39 -24.26
N ILE A 311 -8.04 -6.55 -23.05
CA ILE A 311 -8.20 -7.88 -22.41
C ILE A 311 -8.96 -8.85 -23.31
N LEU A 312 -10.04 -8.40 -23.95
CA LEU A 312 -10.90 -9.24 -24.81
C LEU A 312 -10.25 -9.60 -26.13
N ASN A 313 -9.37 -8.74 -26.65
CA ASN A 313 -8.67 -8.91 -27.93
C ASN A 313 -7.34 -9.65 -27.75
N THR A 314 -6.84 -9.79 -26.52
CA THR A 314 -5.56 -10.39 -26.21
C THR A 314 -5.72 -11.84 -25.75
N ASN A 315 -5.02 -12.76 -26.40
CA ASN A 315 -4.98 -14.15 -25.94
C ASN A 315 -4.05 -14.28 -24.73
N ILE A 316 -4.57 -13.92 -23.56
CA ILE A 316 -3.78 -13.90 -22.29
C ILE A 316 -3.30 -15.31 -21.92
N LEU A 317 -4.09 -16.35 -22.21
CA LEU A 317 -3.67 -17.73 -21.96
C LEU A 317 -2.43 -18.11 -22.78
N LYS A 318 -2.35 -17.66 -24.05
CA LYS A 318 -1.15 -17.84 -24.88
C LYS A 318 0.05 -17.13 -24.26
N ILE A 319 -0.10 -15.88 -23.82
CA ILE A 319 0.97 -15.12 -23.14
C ILE A 319 1.46 -15.85 -21.88
N ILE A 320 0.54 -16.38 -21.08
CA ILE A 320 0.88 -17.18 -19.89
C ILE A 320 1.74 -18.38 -20.27
N LYS A 321 1.28 -19.19 -21.25
CA LYS A 321 1.97 -20.41 -21.68
C LYS A 321 3.34 -20.13 -22.29
N GLU A 322 3.47 -19.13 -23.13
CA GLU A 322 4.75 -18.69 -23.71
C GLU A 322 5.69 -18.20 -22.62
N THR A 323 5.21 -17.38 -21.68
CA THR A 323 6.02 -16.88 -20.57
C THR A 323 6.48 -18.01 -19.65
N LEU A 324 5.62 -19.00 -19.35
CA LEU A 324 5.99 -20.15 -18.50
C LEU A 324 7.08 -21.03 -19.14
N LYS A 325 7.14 -21.11 -20.47
CA LYS A 325 8.17 -21.85 -21.22
C LYS A 325 9.49 -21.08 -21.31
N ASP A 326 9.45 -19.75 -21.26
CA ASP A 326 10.63 -18.89 -21.40
C ASP A 326 11.24 -18.55 -20.03
N ARG A 327 12.15 -19.39 -19.57
CA ARG A 327 12.86 -19.22 -18.30
C ARG A 327 13.70 -17.94 -18.25
N GLU A 328 14.32 -17.55 -19.34
CA GLU A 328 15.18 -16.36 -19.41
C GLU A 328 14.32 -15.10 -19.22
N LYS A 329 13.19 -15.02 -19.92
CA LYS A 329 12.23 -13.94 -19.76
C LYS A 329 11.70 -13.83 -18.32
N ILE A 330 11.31 -14.95 -17.69
CA ILE A 330 10.88 -14.96 -16.29
C ILE A 330 11.98 -14.44 -15.37
N ASN A 331 13.20 -14.91 -15.53
CA ASN A 331 14.32 -14.49 -14.69
C ASN A 331 14.65 -13.01 -14.88
N SER A 332 14.61 -12.51 -16.11
CA SER A 332 14.78 -11.09 -16.42
C SER A 332 13.69 -10.22 -15.75
N LEU A 333 12.41 -10.58 -15.90
CA LEU A 333 11.30 -9.87 -15.28
C LEU A 333 11.43 -9.84 -13.74
N LYS A 334 11.79 -10.98 -13.13
CA LYS A 334 12.01 -11.11 -11.68
C LYS A 334 13.19 -10.26 -11.19
N ALA A 335 14.30 -10.25 -11.88
CA ALA A 335 15.45 -9.44 -11.54
C ALA A 335 15.16 -7.94 -11.68
N ASN A 336 14.39 -7.55 -12.69
CA ASN A 336 14.05 -6.16 -12.91
C ASN A 336 13.01 -5.64 -11.90
N ILE A 337 11.98 -6.43 -11.56
CA ILE A 337 11.00 -6.00 -10.55
C ILE A 337 11.63 -5.91 -9.15
N GLU A 338 12.64 -6.73 -8.84
CA GLU A 338 13.36 -6.66 -7.57
C GLU A 338 14.03 -5.30 -7.35
N LYS A 339 14.42 -4.58 -8.39
CA LYS A 339 15.01 -3.23 -8.29
C LYS A 339 14.06 -2.21 -7.65
N PHE A 340 12.76 -2.46 -7.68
CA PHE A 340 11.74 -1.64 -7.02
C PHE A 340 11.54 -1.99 -5.54
N ASN A 341 12.23 -3.02 -5.05
CA ASN A 341 12.17 -3.42 -3.66
C ASN A 341 13.13 -2.60 -2.80
N ASN A 342 12.66 -2.22 -1.61
CA ASN A 342 13.52 -1.74 -0.53
C ASN A 342 13.22 -2.58 0.72
N LYS A 343 13.88 -3.73 0.80
CA LYS A 343 13.67 -4.74 1.87
C LYS A 343 13.75 -4.17 3.29
N ASN A 344 14.45 -3.05 3.46
CA ASN A 344 14.72 -2.44 4.76
C ASN A 344 13.90 -1.18 5.03
N SER A 345 12.89 -0.86 4.22
CA SER A 345 12.09 0.37 4.35
C SER A 345 11.59 0.64 5.77
N SER A 346 10.91 -0.33 6.38
CA SER A 346 10.39 -0.16 7.75
C SER A 346 11.50 0.10 8.76
N THR A 347 12.62 -0.63 8.64
CA THR A 347 13.80 -0.48 9.49
C THR A 347 14.48 0.87 9.29
N LEU A 348 14.65 1.30 8.04
CA LEU A 348 15.23 2.60 7.71
C LEU A 348 14.39 3.74 8.29
N ILE A 349 13.08 3.70 8.05
CA ILE A 349 12.16 4.72 8.54
C ILE A 349 12.15 4.73 10.08
N ALA A 350 12.10 3.57 10.71
CA ALA A 350 12.13 3.48 12.18
C ALA A 350 13.42 4.10 12.75
N LYS A 351 14.59 3.80 12.17
CA LYS A 351 15.87 4.41 12.57
C LYS A 351 15.87 5.93 12.40
N LEU A 352 15.33 6.44 11.29
CA LEU A 352 15.21 7.88 11.05
C LEU A 352 14.28 8.55 12.07
N LEU A 353 13.17 7.93 12.43
CA LEU A 353 12.24 8.44 13.44
C LEU A 353 12.85 8.44 14.83
N ILE A 354 13.59 7.39 15.21
CA ILE A 354 14.33 7.34 16.50
C ILE A 354 15.37 8.46 16.57
N LYS A 355 16.13 8.67 15.48
CA LYS A 355 17.07 9.80 15.41
C LYS A 355 16.35 11.12 15.60
N ASP A 356 15.24 11.32 14.93
CA ASP A 356 14.44 12.54 15.01
C ASP A 356 13.87 12.80 16.41
N ILE A 357 13.48 11.75 17.16
CA ILE A 357 13.05 11.87 18.57
C ILE A 357 14.21 12.35 19.44
N LYS A 358 15.41 11.75 19.28
CA LYS A 358 16.59 12.11 20.07
C LYS A 358 17.04 13.57 19.84
N GLU A 359 16.88 14.06 18.60
CA GLU A 359 17.20 15.45 18.25
C GLU A 359 16.13 16.46 18.72
N THR A 360 14.92 15.99 18.98
CA THR A 360 13.85 16.86 19.51
C THR A 360 14.09 17.08 20.99
N LYS A 361 14.78 18.17 21.33
CA LYS A 361 14.93 18.60 22.74
C LYS A 361 13.52 18.73 23.33
N PHE A 362 13.30 18.04 24.44
CA PHE A 362 12.06 18.17 25.19
C PHE A 362 11.91 19.63 25.65
N LYS A 363 11.00 20.37 25.01
CA LYS A 363 10.58 21.71 25.40
C LYS A 363 9.42 21.65 26.37
#